data_2cc5c9b844b93ef6366e6f3e3cbc6f2d
#
_entry.id   2cc5c9b844b93ef6366e6f3e3cbc6f2d
#
_cell.length_a   1.000
_cell.length_b   1.000
_cell.length_c   1.000
_cell.angle_alpha   90.00
_cell.angle_beta   90.00
_cell.angle_gamma   90.00
#
_symmetry.space_group_name_H-M   'P 1'
#
loop_
_entity.id
_entity.type
_entity.pdbx_description
1 polymer ?
#
loop_
_entity_poly.entity_id
_entity_poly.type
_entity_poly.pdbx_seq_one_letter_code
_entity_poly.pdbx_strand_id
1 'polypeptide(L)'
;MTRLQNDFSGASLDGPRLTARQRQVLELIRQAIASTGAPPTRAEIAAELGFASPNAAEDHLRALAKKGVIELVSGTSRGIRLRLGSGASHAPGESSLQSFALSLQTLSQLALPLIGRVAAGSPILAQEHIEQTYNVEGSLFQQKPDYLLRVRGMSMRDAGIRDGDLLAVKQGKEAVNGQIVVARLGDEVTVKRFHRHLNQIELRAENPDFQPIFVQPGEPFELEGLAVGLIRGSLGM
;
A
#
# COMPACT_ATOMS: atom_id res chain seq x y z
N MET A 1 46.25 -10.46 -53.31
CA MET A 1 45.54 -11.59 -52.65
C MET A 1 45.90 -11.57 -51.21
N THR A 2 45.08 -10.95 -50.37
CA THR A 2 45.27 -11.04 -48.93
C THR A 2 43.88 -11.02 -48.29
N ARG A 3 43.49 -12.13 -47.73
CA ARG A 3 42.24 -12.31 -47.00
C ARG A 3 42.27 -11.51 -45.67
N LEU A 4 41.32 -10.59 -45.51
CA LEU A 4 41.00 -10.02 -44.21
C LEU A 4 39.94 -10.89 -43.57
N GLN A 5 40.31 -11.63 -42.54
CA GLN A 5 39.39 -12.30 -41.61
C GLN A 5 38.84 -11.27 -40.67
N ASN A 6 37.53 -11.07 -40.71
CA ASN A 6 36.77 -10.32 -39.69
C ASN A 6 36.51 -11.24 -38.52
N ASP A 7 37.30 -11.10 -37.48
CA ASP A 7 36.95 -11.62 -36.13
C ASP A 7 36.05 -10.61 -35.40
N PHE A 8 34.73 -10.76 -35.58
CA PHE A 8 33.76 -10.18 -34.67
C PHE A 8 33.61 -11.12 -33.45
N SER A 9 34.48 -10.94 -32.49
CA SER A 9 34.34 -11.57 -31.16
C SER A 9 33.22 -10.83 -30.43
N GLY A 10 32.00 -11.41 -30.44
CA GLY A 10 30.86 -10.88 -29.74
C GLY A 10 31.08 -10.85 -28.24
N ALA A 11 31.07 -9.67 -27.64
CA ALA A 11 30.97 -9.49 -26.23
C ALA A 11 29.60 -10.01 -25.76
N SER A 12 29.57 -11.19 -25.17
CA SER A 12 28.39 -11.76 -24.51
C SER A 12 28.02 -10.91 -23.31
N LEU A 13 26.86 -10.28 -23.36
CA LEU A 13 26.19 -9.66 -22.22
C LEU A 13 25.67 -10.79 -21.30
N ASP A 14 26.56 -11.43 -20.56
CA ASP A 14 26.24 -12.56 -19.68
C ASP A 14 25.68 -12.05 -18.36
N GLY A 15 24.35 -11.89 -18.29
CA GLY A 15 23.62 -11.96 -17.02
C GLY A 15 23.77 -13.40 -16.43
N PRO A 16 23.49 -13.60 -15.12
CA PRO A 16 23.71 -14.90 -14.48
C PRO A 16 22.98 -16.02 -15.23
N ARG A 17 23.73 -17.03 -15.69
CA ARG A 17 23.17 -18.16 -16.44
C ARG A 17 22.16 -18.93 -15.62
N LEU A 18 20.86 -18.78 -15.94
CA LEU A 18 19.76 -19.48 -15.31
C LEU A 18 19.46 -20.79 -16.07
N THR A 19 19.18 -21.87 -15.34
CA THR A 19 18.62 -23.08 -15.95
C THR A 19 17.21 -22.84 -16.48
N ALA A 20 16.70 -23.68 -17.38
CA ALA A 20 15.34 -23.57 -17.88
C ALA A 20 14.31 -23.50 -16.76
N ARG A 21 14.48 -24.32 -15.73
CA ARG A 21 13.59 -24.39 -14.55
C ARG A 21 13.66 -23.13 -13.68
N GLN A 22 14.86 -22.59 -13.50
CA GLN A 22 15.04 -21.31 -12.77
C GLN A 22 14.40 -20.13 -13.50
N ARG A 23 14.44 -20.13 -14.85
CA ARG A 23 13.73 -19.11 -15.65
C ARG A 23 12.22 -19.21 -15.50
N GLN A 24 11.65 -20.42 -15.47
CA GLN A 24 10.21 -20.63 -15.23
C GLN A 24 9.80 -20.12 -13.85
N VAL A 25 10.55 -20.42 -12.79
CA VAL A 25 10.29 -19.92 -11.44
C VAL A 25 10.37 -18.40 -11.39
N LEU A 26 11.36 -17.78 -12.02
CA LEU A 26 11.52 -16.33 -12.05
C LEU A 26 10.38 -15.66 -12.79
N GLU A 27 9.95 -16.21 -13.94
CA GLU A 27 8.86 -15.68 -14.75
C GLU A 27 7.52 -15.75 -14.00
N LEU A 28 7.24 -16.86 -13.32
CA LEU A 28 6.05 -17.01 -12.46
C LEU A 28 6.04 -15.95 -11.36
N ILE A 29 7.18 -15.69 -10.70
CA ILE A 29 7.28 -14.65 -9.68
C ILE A 29 6.97 -13.26 -10.28
N ARG A 30 7.51 -12.95 -11.47
CA ARG A 30 7.25 -11.68 -12.17
C ARG A 30 5.77 -11.50 -12.50
N GLN A 31 5.15 -12.53 -13.06
CA GLN A 31 3.74 -12.52 -13.44
C GLN A 31 2.83 -12.36 -12.21
N ALA A 32 3.11 -13.08 -11.13
CA ALA A 32 2.34 -12.96 -9.90
C ALA A 32 2.43 -11.55 -9.31
N ILE A 33 3.62 -10.96 -9.24
CA ILE A 33 3.80 -9.59 -8.75
C ILE A 33 3.08 -8.58 -9.67
N ALA A 34 3.14 -8.76 -10.99
CA ALA A 34 2.48 -7.88 -11.95
C ALA A 34 0.95 -7.95 -11.87
N SER A 35 0.38 -9.15 -11.60
CA SER A 35 -1.07 -9.37 -11.57
C SER A 35 -1.72 -9.11 -10.21
N THR A 36 -1.03 -9.46 -9.11
CA THR A 36 -1.59 -9.42 -7.73
C THR A 36 -0.90 -8.40 -6.82
N GLY A 37 0.19 -7.77 -7.29
CA GLY A 37 1.01 -6.87 -6.47
C GLY A 37 1.86 -7.57 -5.40
N ALA A 38 1.79 -8.90 -5.29
CA ALA A 38 2.51 -9.67 -4.27
C ALA A 38 3.23 -10.88 -4.87
N PRO A 39 4.41 -11.27 -4.35
CA PRO A 39 5.09 -12.49 -4.79
C PRO A 39 4.32 -13.74 -4.35
N PRO A 40 4.42 -14.84 -5.13
CA PRO A 40 3.78 -16.11 -4.78
C PRO A 40 4.47 -16.76 -3.57
N THR A 41 3.74 -17.59 -2.85
CA THR A 41 4.27 -18.46 -1.80
C THR A 41 5.02 -19.65 -2.40
N ARG A 42 5.84 -20.33 -1.59
CA ARG A 42 6.52 -21.57 -1.99
C ARG A 42 5.53 -22.67 -2.42
N ALA A 43 4.39 -22.75 -1.76
CA ALA A 43 3.34 -23.71 -2.08
C ALA A 43 2.66 -23.38 -3.43
N GLU A 44 2.36 -22.11 -3.70
CA GLU A 44 1.83 -21.66 -4.99
C GLU A 44 2.80 -21.93 -6.13
N ILE A 45 4.11 -21.66 -5.94
CA ILE A 45 5.15 -21.97 -6.93
C ILE A 45 5.22 -23.49 -7.19
N ALA A 46 5.15 -24.31 -6.14
CA ALA A 46 5.20 -25.75 -6.27
C ALA A 46 3.98 -26.30 -7.03
N ALA A 47 2.80 -25.80 -6.72
CA ALA A 47 1.55 -26.18 -7.38
C ALA A 47 1.55 -25.80 -8.88
N GLU A 48 1.89 -24.56 -9.19
CA GLU A 48 1.83 -24.00 -10.56
C GLU A 48 2.87 -24.66 -11.49
N LEU A 49 4.07 -24.93 -10.97
CA LEU A 49 5.13 -25.54 -11.75
C LEU A 49 5.23 -27.07 -11.60
N GLY A 50 4.30 -27.71 -10.89
CA GLY A 50 4.26 -29.16 -10.72
C GLY A 50 5.45 -29.73 -9.95
N PHE A 51 5.94 -29.03 -8.93
CA PHE A 51 6.96 -29.59 -8.04
C PHE A 51 6.36 -30.60 -7.05
N ALA A 52 7.10 -31.62 -6.69
CA ALA A 52 6.65 -32.64 -5.75
C ALA A 52 6.42 -32.13 -4.32
N SER A 53 7.03 -31.01 -3.96
CA SER A 53 6.88 -30.40 -2.64
C SER A 53 7.26 -28.91 -2.64
N PRO A 54 6.80 -28.10 -1.66
CA PRO A 54 7.26 -26.73 -1.47
C PRO A 54 8.78 -26.61 -1.23
N ASN A 55 9.42 -27.64 -0.69
CA ASN A 55 10.88 -27.66 -0.49
C ASN A 55 11.64 -27.70 -1.83
N ALA A 56 11.11 -28.37 -2.85
CA ALA A 56 11.71 -28.36 -4.19
C ALA A 56 11.66 -26.95 -4.82
N ALA A 57 10.58 -26.18 -4.58
CA ALA A 57 10.51 -24.78 -4.96
C ALA A 57 11.53 -23.92 -4.20
N GLU A 58 11.72 -24.17 -2.90
CA GLU A 58 12.71 -23.49 -2.06
C GLU A 58 14.15 -23.62 -2.61
N ASP A 59 14.54 -24.81 -3.07
CA ASP A 59 15.89 -25.05 -3.63
C ASP A 59 16.13 -24.17 -4.88
N HIS A 60 15.13 -24.03 -5.73
CA HIS A 60 15.21 -23.14 -6.90
C HIS A 60 15.25 -21.66 -6.49
N LEU A 61 14.49 -21.27 -5.46
CA LEU A 61 14.52 -19.93 -4.92
C LEU A 61 15.87 -19.58 -4.31
N ARG A 62 16.47 -20.49 -3.53
CA ARG A 62 17.83 -20.32 -2.99
C ARG A 62 18.87 -20.20 -4.09
N ALA A 63 18.75 -20.99 -5.14
CA ALA A 63 19.65 -20.92 -6.28
C ALA A 63 19.51 -19.58 -7.03
N LEU A 64 18.30 -19.04 -7.21
CA LEU A 64 18.04 -17.72 -7.78
C LEU A 64 18.58 -16.60 -6.88
N ALA A 65 18.44 -16.72 -5.57
CA ALA A 65 18.99 -15.77 -4.60
C ALA A 65 20.53 -15.77 -4.63
N LYS A 66 21.16 -16.98 -4.66
CA LYS A 66 22.63 -17.13 -4.80
C LYS A 66 23.15 -16.49 -6.10
N LYS A 67 22.35 -16.51 -7.17
CA LYS A 67 22.66 -15.87 -8.45
C LYS A 67 22.34 -14.38 -8.47
N GLY A 68 21.85 -13.82 -7.36
CA GLY A 68 21.55 -12.39 -7.23
C GLY A 68 20.34 -11.91 -8.03
N VAL A 69 19.46 -12.82 -8.47
CA VAL A 69 18.26 -12.48 -9.29
C VAL A 69 17.07 -12.14 -8.42
N ILE A 70 17.00 -12.76 -7.24
CA ILE A 70 15.99 -12.47 -6.22
C ILE A 70 16.65 -12.33 -4.85
N GLU A 71 15.92 -11.78 -3.89
CA GLU A 71 16.24 -11.73 -2.47
C GLU A 71 15.18 -12.49 -1.68
N LEU A 72 15.61 -13.32 -0.72
CA LEU A 72 14.70 -14.06 0.17
C LEU A 72 14.69 -13.38 1.55
N VAL A 73 13.51 -12.91 1.97
CA VAL A 73 13.28 -12.32 3.28
C VAL A 73 12.79 -13.41 4.24
N SER A 74 13.54 -13.65 5.31
CA SER A 74 13.20 -14.64 6.33
C SER A 74 11.97 -14.21 7.14
N GLY A 75 11.17 -15.19 7.60
CA GLY A 75 10.05 -14.94 8.52
C GLY A 75 8.72 -14.55 7.85
N THR A 76 8.63 -14.53 6.51
CA THR A 76 7.38 -14.25 5.79
C THR A 76 7.08 -15.32 4.75
N SER A 77 5.82 -15.71 4.59
CA SER A 77 5.38 -16.68 3.58
C SER A 77 5.54 -16.17 2.14
N ARG A 78 5.53 -14.85 1.93
CA ARG A 78 5.70 -14.15 0.63
C ARG A 78 6.99 -13.34 0.57
N GLY A 79 8.05 -13.80 1.23
CA GLY A 79 9.33 -13.10 1.36
C GLY A 79 10.24 -13.22 0.14
N ILE A 80 9.74 -12.96 -1.09
CA ILE A 80 10.53 -13.00 -2.33
C ILE A 80 10.55 -11.59 -2.92
N ARG A 81 11.74 -11.05 -3.17
CA ARG A 81 11.92 -9.77 -3.86
C ARG A 81 12.71 -9.98 -5.15
N LEU A 82 12.27 -9.38 -6.25
CA LEU A 82 13.04 -9.37 -7.49
C LEU A 82 14.23 -8.41 -7.37
N ARG A 83 15.42 -8.88 -7.72
CA ARG A 83 16.56 -8.02 -8.00
C ARG A 83 16.58 -7.77 -9.49
N LEU A 84 16.19 -6.58 -9.93
CA LEU A 84 16.29 -6.16 -11.32
C LEU A 84 17.77 -6.20 -11.72
N GLY A 85 18.08 -7.04 -12.72
CA GLY A 85 19.43 -7.37 -13.10
C GLY A 85 20.29 -6.15 -13.45
N SER A 86 21.39 -6.02 -12.71
CA SER A 86 22.49 -5.18 -13.09
C SER A 86 23.33 -5.88 -14.16
N GLY A 87 22.93 -5.73 -15.40
CA GLY A 87 23.81 -5.95 -16.54
C GLY A 87 24.36 -4.59 -16.99
N ALA A 88 25.27 -4.02 -16.22
CA ALA A 88 26.23 -3.01 -16.68
C ALA A 88 27.28 -2.83 -15.58
N SER A 89 28.50 -3.22 -15.88
CA SER A 89 29.69 -2.88 -15.15
C SER A 89 29.84 -1.35 -15.13
N HIS A 90 29.59 -0.74 -13.97
CA HIS A 90 30.02 0.62 -13.66
C HIS A 90 30.69 0.62 -12.30
N ALA A 91 31.71 1.45 -12.18
CA ALA A 91 32.63 1.60 -11.07
C ALA A 91 31.93 1.68 -9.68
N PRO A 92 32.58 1.25 -8.58
CA PRO A 92 32.00 1.29 -7.25
C PRO A 92 31.93 2.74 -6.75
N GLY A 93 30.76 3.37 -6.82
CA GLY A 93 30.61 4.71 -6.25
C GLY A 93 29.23 5.34 -6.38
N GLU A 94 28.52 5.23 -7.48
CA GLU A 94 27.30 6.03 -7.70
C GLU A 94 26.00 5.24 -7.87
N SER A 95 26.04 4.01 -8.39
CA SER A 95 24.82 3.21 -8.60
C SER A 95 24.28 2.53 -7.33
N SER A 96 25.11 2.35 -6.29
CA SER A 96 24.65 1.84 -5.01
C SER A 96 23.79 2.85 -4.24
N LEU A 97 24.08 4.15 -4.39
CA LEU A 97 23.29 5.23 -3.78
C LEU A 97 21.94 5.41 -4.47
N GLN A 98 21.86 5.26 -5.81
CA GLN A 98 20.61 5.35 -6.55
C GLN A 98 19.70 4.15 -6.31
N SER A 99 20.22 2.94 -6.29
CA SER A 99 19.44 1.73 -5.95
C SER A 99 19.02 1.71 -4.48
N PHE A 100 19.84 2.24 -3.58
CA PHE A 100 19.50 2.43 -2.17
C PHE A 100 18.45 3.53 -1.98
N ALA A 101 18.55 4.64 -2.71
CA ALA A 101 17.56 5.71 -2.69
C ALA A 101 16.19 5.24 -3.26
N LEU A 102 16.16 4.46 -4.36
CA LEU A 102 14.93 3.85 -4.90
C LEU A 102 14.31 2.84 -3.90
N SER A 103 15.12 2.04 -3.22
CA SER A 103 14.62 1.10 -2.21
C SER A 103 14.09 1.83 -0.96
N LEU A 104 14.70 2.94 -0.56
CA LEU A 104 14.18 3.79 0.52
C LEU A 104 12.86 4.46 0.11
N GLN A 105 12.71 4.92 -1.13
CA GLN A 105 11.46 5.49 -1.64
C GLN A 105 10.31 4.46 -1.66
N THR A 106 10.60 3.21 -2.00
CA THR A 106 9.58 2.14 -1.97
C THR A 106 9.21 1.73 -0.55
N LEU A 107 10.13 1.87 0.43
CA LEU A 107 9.88 1.58 1.84
C LEU A 107 9.09 2.68 2.56
N SER A 108 9.05 3.90 2.00
CA SER A 108 8.34 5.04 2.57
C SER A 108 6.89 5.15 2.07
N GLN A 109 6.51 4.42 1.01
CA GLN A 109 5.17 4.47 0.44
C GLN A 109 4.18 3.62 1.22
N LEU A 110 3.03 4.22 1.53
CA LEU A 110 1.87 3.58 2.14
C LEU A 110 0.85 3.26 1.06
N ALA A 111 0.47 2.01 0.93
CA ALA A 111 -0.67 1.60 0.11
C ALA A 111 -1.94 1.78 0.94
N LEU A 112 -2.68 2.85 0.72
CA LEU A 112 -3.88 3.22 1.47
C LEU A 112 -5.13 2.91 0.66
N PRO A 113 -6.03 2.02 1.14
CA PRO A 113 -7.32 1.80 0.51
C PRO A 113 -8.18 3.06 0.62
N LEU A 114 -8.81 3.47 -0.48
CA LEU A 114 -9.83 4.52 -0.49
C LEU A 114 -11.19 3.91 -0.23
N ILE A 115 -11.81 4.34 0.86
CA ILE A 115 -13.17 3.99 1.24
C ILE A 115 -14.13 5.01 0.62
N GLY A 116 -15.05 4.49 -0.16
CA GLY A 116 -16.10 5.29 -0.81
C GLY A 116 -17.40 5.31 -0.03
N ARG A 117 -18.36 4.49 -0.44
CA ARG A 117 -19.63 4.30 0.28
C ARG A 117 -19.47 3.18 1.28
N VAL A 118 -19.92 3.41 2.50
CA VAL A 118 -19.94 2.40 3.56
C VAL A 118 -21.34 1.82 3.62
N ALA A 119 -21.46 0.48 3.52
CA ALA A 119 -22.73 -0.21 3.68
C ALA A 119 -23.07 -0.36 5.16
N ALA A 120 -24.36 -0.38 5.45
CA ALA A 120 -24.87 -0.62 6.79
C ALA A 120 -24.41 -1.98 7.34
N GLY A 121 -24.01 -2.01 8.61
CA GLY A 121 -23.63 -3.23 9.31
C GLY A 121 -22.28 -3.85 8.94
N SER A 122 -21.59 -3.36 7.91
CA SER A 122 -20.26 -3.85 7.51
C SER A 122 -19.13 -3.02 8.12
N PRO A 123 -17.97 -3.64 8.46
CA PRO A 123 -16.78 -2.90 8.90
C PRO A 123 -16.33 -1.91 7.83
N ILE A 124 -15.79 -0.74 8.23
CA ILE A 124 -15.39 0.31 7.28
C ILE A 124 -14.35 -0.15 6.27
N LEU A 125 -13.46 -1.06 6.65
CA LEU A 125 -12.41 -1.64 5.79
C LEU A 125 -12.87 -2.93 5.06
N ALA A 126 -14.17 -3.20 4.97
CA ALA A 126 -14.67 -4.30 4.16
C ALA A 126 -14.30 -4.10 2.68
N GLN A 127 -13.98 -5.19 1.98
CA GLN A 127 -13.53 -5.14 0.58
C GLN A 127 -14.54 -4.44 -0.35
N GLU A 128 -15.83 -4.58 -0.07
CA GLU A 128 -16.93 -3.95 -0.80
C GLU A 128 -16.95 -2.42 -0.72
N HIS A 129 -16.25 -1.83 0.27
CA HIS A 129 -16.15 -0.39 0.44
C HIS A 129 -14.91 0.21 -0.23
N ILE A 130 -13.97 -0.61 -0.67
CA ILE A 130 -12.71 -0.17 -1.26
C ILE A 130 -12.93 0.15 -2.75
N GLU A 131 -12.87 1.44 -3.10
CA GLU A 131 -12.95 1.90 -4.48
C GLU A 131 -11.65 1.65 -5.24
N GLN A 132 -10.52 1.95 -4.61
CA GLN A 132 -9.17 1.81 -5.16
C GLN A 132 -8.11 1.94 -4.06
N THR A 133 -6.83 1.71 -4.40
CA THR A 133 -5.71 1.90 -3.48
C THR A 133 -4.78 2.98 -3.99
N TYR A 134 -4.40 3.92 -3.13
CA TYR A 134 -3.42 4.95 -3.41
C TYR A 134 -2.08 4.64 -2.76
N ASN A 135 -0.99 4.82 -3.50
CA ASN A 135 0.35 4.81 -2.93
C ASN A 135 0.72 6.26 -2.56
N VAL A 136 0.91 6.48 -1.28
CA VAL A 136 1.18 7.82 -0.71
C VAL A 136 2.47 7.77 0.10
N GLU A 137 3.26 8.84 0.01
CA GLU A 137 4.48 8.96 0.81
C GLU A 137 4.14 9.06 2.30
N GLY A 138 4.64 8.12 3.11
CA GLY A 138 4.32 8.02 4.54
C GLY A 138 4.83 9.21 5.36
N SER A 139 5.91 9.86 4.92
CA SER A 139 6.50 11.03 5.57
C SER A 139 5.61 12.28 5.53
N LEU A 140 4.57 12.30 4.68
CA LEU A 140 3.58 13.37 4.64
C LEU A 140 2.69 13.43 5.90
N PHE A 141 2.64 12.36 6.67
CA PHE A 141 1.77 12.25 7.83
C PHE A 141 2.57 12.16 9.13
N GLN A 142 2.17 12.95 10.13
CA GLN A 142 2.74 12.83 11.48
C GLN A 142 2.35 11.50 12.16
N GLN A 143 1.17 11.00 11.85
CA GLN A 143 0.69 9.69 12.27
C GLN A 143 0.32 8.88 11.03
N LYS A 144 0.82 7.65 10.95
CA LYS A 144 0.56 6.75 9.82
C LYS A 144 -0.94 6.47 9.70
N PRO A 145 -1.58 6.84 8.58
CA PRO A 145 -2.97 6.49 8.31
C PRO A 145 -3.09 5.01 7.93
N ASP A 146 -4.28 4.45 8.12
CA ASP A 146 -4.63 3.08 7.75
C ASP A 146 -5.49 3.04 6.48
N TYR A 147 -6.26 4.11 6.21
CA TYR A 147 -7.09 4.24 5.01
C TYR A 147 -7.34 5.71 4.63
N LEU A 148 -7.87 5.90 3.43
CA LEU A 148 -8.42 7.17 2.95
C LEU A 148 -9.95 7.07 2.92
N LEU A 149 -10.63 8.14 3.34
CA LEU A 149 -12.08 8.28 3.25
C LEU A 149 -12.42 9.41 2.29
N ARG A 150 -13.29 9.15 1.31
CA ARG A 150 -13.80 10.20 0.44
C ARG A 150 -14.83 11.05 1.19
N VAL A 151 -14.49 12.31 1.40
CA VAL A 151 -15.37 13.28 2.07
C VAL A 151 -16.56 13.60 1.18
N ARG A 152 -17.74 13.67 1.78
CA ARG A 152 -18.98 14.08 1.13
C ARG A 152 -19.64 15.20 1.91
N GLY A 153 -20.06 16.22 1.18
CA GLY A 153 -20.69 17.39 1.76
C GLY A 153 -19.72 18.39 2.37
N MET A 154 -20.26 19.41 2.99
CA MET A 154 -19.55 20.62 3.42
C MET A 154 -19.57 20.84 4.93
N SER A 155 -19.95 19.84 5.73
CA SER A 155 -20.11 20.00 7.18
C SER A 155 -18.81 20.34 7.93
N MET A 156 -17.63 20.14 7.30
CA MET A 156 -16.31 20.42 7.86
C MET A 156 -15.53 21.48 7.08
N ARG A 157 -16.23 22.32 6.32
CA ARG A 157 -15.67 23.36 5.43
C ARG A 157 -14.73 24.32 6.15
N ASP A 158 -15.09 24.77 7.33
CA ASP A 158 -14.34 25.79 8.06
C ASP A 158 -13.11 25.20 8.77
N ALA A 159 -13.04 23.86 8.90
CA ALA A 159 -11.82 23.11 9.22
C ALA A 159 -10.94 22.83 7.99
N GLY A 160 -11.28 23.36 6.82
CA GLY A 160 -10.53 23.17 5.58
C GLY A 160 -10.84 21.87 4.85
N ILE A 161 -11.78 21.03 5.31
CA ILE A 161 -12.18 19.77 4.71
C ILE A 161 -13.43 20.00 3.85
N ARG A 162 -13.35 19.68 2.57
CA ARG A 162 -14.37 19.96 1.56
C ARG A 162 -14.87 18.70 0.88
N ASP A 163 -15.98 18.83 0.19
CA ASP A 163 -16.53 17.77 -0.66
C ASP A 163 -15.49 17.30 -1.69
N GLY A 164 -15.36 15.97 -1.85
CA GLY A 164 -14.40 15.34 -2.75
C GLY A 164 -12.98 15.15 -2.20
N ASP A 165 -12.63 15.74 -1.08
CA ASP A 165 -11.33 15.55 -0.43
C ASP A 165 -11.13 14.07 -0.01
N LEU A 166 -9.87 13.64 0.06
CA LEU A 166 -9.49 12.36 0.62
C LEU A 166 -8.93 12.58 2.03
N LEU A 167 -9.69 12.21 3.03
CA LEU A 167 -9.30 12.29 4.44
C LEU A 167 -8.44 11.08 4.79
N ALA A 168 -7.20 11.31 5.21
CA ALA A 168 -6.33 10.26 5.73
C ALA A 168 -6.72 9.95 7.17
N VAL A 169 -7.07 8.70 7.44
CA VAL A 169 -7.65 8.27 8.71
C VAL A 169 -6.79 7.18 9.33
N LYS A 170 -6.48 7.37 10.62
CA LYS A 170 -5.92 6.32 11.47
C LYS A 170 -7.07 5.63 12.19
N GLN A 171 -7.21 4.32 11.98
CA GLN A 171 -8.23 3.52 12.65
C GLN A 171 -8.05 3.58 14.18
N GLY A 172 -9.14 3.74 14.90
CA GLY A 172 -9.12 3.81 16.36
C GLY A 172 -10.51 3.98 16.93
N LYS A 173 -10.69 3.47 18.16
CA LYS A 173 -11.96 3.52 18.91
C LYS A 173 -11.98 4.56 20.01
N GLU A 174 -10.92 5.36 20.13
CA GLU A 174 -10.77 6.40 21.13
C GLU A 174 -10.45 7.74 20.51
N ALA A 175 -10.98 8.80 21.08
CA ALA A 175 -10.68 10.17 20.69
C ALA A 175 -10.67 11.09 21.91
N VAL A 176 -9.88 12.17 21.81
CA VAL A 176 -9.89 13.25 22.79
C VAL A 176 -10.63 14.48 22.23
N ASN A 177 -11.14 15.33 23.12
CA ASN A 177 -11.87 16.52 22.75
C ASN A 177 -11.08 17.41 21.77
N GLY A 178 -11.75 17.86 20.73
CA GLY A 178 -11.17 18.71 19.70
C GLY A 178 -10.59 17.96 18.49
N GLN A 179 -10.44 16.64 18.54
CA GLN A 179 -10.00 15.87 17.37
C GLN A 179 -11.13 15.76 16.33
N ILE A 180 -10.72 15.72 15.06
CA ILE A 180 -11.63 15.39 13.95
C ILE A 180 -11.66 13.88 13.81
N VAL A 181 -12.86 13.31 13.84
CA VAL A 181 -13.10 11.87 13.84
C VAL A 181 -13.95 11.45 12.66
N VAL A 182 -13.78 10.19 12.27
CA VAL A 182 -14.76 9.44 11.49
C VAL A 182 -15.60 8.66 12.47
N ALA A 183 -16.88 8.94 12.51
CA ALA A 183 -17.84 8.32 13.42
C ALA A 183 -18.96 7.63 12.63
N ARG A 184 -19.41 6.50 13.13
CA ARG A 184 -20.59 5.77 12.66
C ARG A 184 -21.74 6.01 13.63
N LEU A 185 -22.89 6.38 13.09
CA LEU A 185 -24.15 6.58 13.79
C LEU A 185 -25.19 5.65 13.14
N GLY A 186 -25.47 4.51 13.75
CA GLY A 186 -26.23 3.46 13.08
C GLY A 186 -25.56 3.05 11.76
N ASP A 187 -26.21 3.34 10.65
CA ASP A 187 -25.74 2.98 9.30
C ASP A 187 -24.98 4.11 8.59
N GLU A 188 -24.92 5.28 9.18
CA GLU A 188 -24.29 6.45 8.55
C GLU A 188 -22.90 6.71 9.10
N VAL A 189 -21.95 6.99 8.19
CA VAL A 189 -20.60 7.43 8.53
C VAL A 189 -20.48 8.93 8.29
N THR A 190 -19.95 9.64 9.30
CA THR A 190 -19.79 11.11 9.26
C THR A 190 -18.42 11.53 9.75
N VAL A 191 -17.97 12.72 9.30
CA VAL A 191 -16.75 13.38 9.77
C VAL A 191 -17.15 14.60 10.59
N LYS A 192 -16.72 14.66 11.84
CA LYS A 192 -17.07 15.74 12.78
C LYS A 192 -15.93 15.99 13.76
N ARG A 193 -15.99 17.13 14.46
CA ARG A 193 -15.15 17.39 15.62
C ARG A 193 -15.76 16.74 16.86
N PHE A 194 -14.97 15.93 17.53
CA PHE A 194 -15.39 15.17 18.70
C PHE A 194 -15.29 16.00 19.98
N HIS A 195 -16.35 15.97 20.76
CA HIS A 195 -16.40 16.48 22.14
C HIS A 195 -17.13 15.49 23.03
N ARG A 196 -16.54 15.18 24.15
CA ARG A 196 -17.16 14.34 25.20
C ARG A 196 -17.40 15.21 26.43
N HIS A 197 -18.63 15.27 26.87
CA HIS A 197 -19.07 15.91 28.11
C HIS A 197 -19.63 14.84 29.03
N LEU A 198 -19.13 14.73 30.25
CA LEU A 198 -19.58 13.75 31.27
C LEU A 198 -20.21 12.46 30.70
N ASN A 199 -21.48 12.50 30.33
CA ASN A 199 -22.25 11.34 29.82
C ASN A 199 -22.75 11.52 28.38
N GLN A 200 -22.33 12.54 27.66
CA GLN A 200 -22.81 12.83 26.31
C GLN A 200 -21.65 13.05 25.34
N ILE A 201 -21.78 12.52 24.14
CA ILE A 201 -20.88 12.82 23.02
C ILE A 201 -21.55 13.82 22.12
N GLU A 202 -20.83 14.89 21.78
CA GLU A 202 -21.20 15.89 20.79
C GLU A 202 -20.28 15.74 19.59
N LEU A 203 -20.85 15.58 18.41
CA LEU A 203 -20.18 15.58 17.12
C LEU A 203 -20.49 16.90 16.42
N ARG A 204 -19.54 17.85 16.52
CA ARG A 204 -19.72 19.20 16.03
C ARG A 204 -19.26 19.32 14.59
N ALA A 205 -20.10 19.94 13.76
CA ALA A 205 -19.71 20.39 12.42
C ALA A 205 -18.81 21.62 12.50
N GLU A 206 -17.93 21.77 11.55
CA GLU A 206 -17.13 22.97 11.30
C GLU A 206 -17.74 23.74 10.11
N ASN A 207 -19.03 24.03 10.22
CA ASN A 207 -19.83 24.79 9.30
C ASN A 207 -21.13 25.18 10.02
N PRO A 208 -21.45 26.49 10.17
CA PRO A 208 -22.64 26.94 10.90
C PRO A 208 -23.98 26.52 10.28
N ASP A 209 -23.98 26.11 9.01
CA ASP A 209 -25.18 25.61 8.33
C ASP A 209 -25.59 24.21 8.81
N PHE A 210 -24.75 23.55 9.64
CA PHE A 210 -24.99 22.21 10.16
C PHE A 210 -25.08 22.21 11.69
N GLN A 211 -26.15 21.62 12.20
CA GLN A 211 -26.33 21.47 13.65
C GLN A 211 -25.39 20.38 14.23
N PRO A 212 -24.95 20.53 15.47
CA PRO A 212 -24.21 19.47 16.16
C PRO A 212 -25.09 18.25 16.38
N ILE A 213 -24.48 17.06 16.34
CA ILE A 213 -25.15 15.80 16.62
C ILE A 213 -24.80 15.38 18.05
N PHE A 214 -25.82 15.16 18.87
CA PHE A 214 -25.69 14.71 20.25
C PHE A 214 -26.01 13.22 20.33
N VAL A 215 -25.03 12.40 20.66
CA VAL A 215 -25.21 10.94 20.83
C VAL A 215 -25.68 10.68 22.24
N GLN A 216 -26.85 10.09 22.37
CA GLN A 216 -27.44 9.74 23.67
C GLN A 216 -26.88 8.39 24.16
N PRO A 217 -26.86 8.14 25.49
CA PRO A 217 -26.51 6.84 26.03
C PRO A 217 -27.43 5.74 25.47
N GLY A 218 -26.82 4.70 24.89
CA GLY A 218 -27.54 3.57 24.26
C GLY A 218 -27.81 3.71 22.77
N GLU A 219 -27.56 4.87 22.17
CA GLU A 219 -27.59 5.00 20.70
C GLU A 219 -26.42 4.28 20.05
N PRO A 220 -26.63 3.64 18.87
CA PRO A 220 -25.54 2.98 18.14
C PRO A 220 -24.53 4.01 17.66
N PHE A 221 -23.39 4.06 18.33
CA PHE A 221 -22.28 4.96 18.02
C PHE A 221 -20.96 4.21 18.06
N GLU A 222 -20.14 4.39 17.03
CA GLU A 222 -18.82 3.81 16.94
C GLU A 222 -17.81 4.81 16.36
N LEU A 223 -16.62 4.89 16.95
CA LEU A 223 -15.50 5.61 16.35
C LEU A 223 -14.78 4.69 15.38
N GLU A 224 -14.70 5.09 14.11
CA GLU A 224 -14.01 4.37 13.05
C GLU A 224 -12.55 4.82 12.90
N GLY A 225 -12.23 6.05 13.36
CA GLY A 225 -10.86 6.53 13.38
C GLY A 225 -10.72 8.04 13.54
N LEU A 226 -9.45 8.46 13.53
CA LEU A 226 -9.01 9.85 13.67
C LEU A 226 -8.52 10.39 12.34
N ALA A 227 -8.90 11.60 11.97
CA ALA A 227 -8.32 12.33 10.84
C ALA A 227 -6.89 12.72 11.17
N VAL A 228 -5.93 12.25 10.35
CA VAL A 228 -4.49 12.49 10.54
C VAL A 228 -3.85 13.23 9.36
N GLY A 229 -4.63 13.49 8.31
CA GLY A 229 -4.17 14.25 7.14
C GLY A 229 -5.28 14.42 6.12
N LEU A 230 -4.99 15.24 5.10
CA LEU A 230 -5.90 15.53 4.01
C LEU A 230 -5.14 15.53 2.68
N ILE A 231 -5.68 14.88 1.68
CA ILE A 231 -5.17 14.90 0.31
C ILE A 231 -6.24 15.52 -0.57
N ARG A 232 -5.87 16.57 -1.29
CA ARG A 232 -6.73 17.21 -2.26
C ARG A 232 -6.11 17.11 -3.64
N GLY A 233 -6.84 16.52 -4.58
CA GLY A 233 -6.47 16.53 -5.99
C GLY A 233 -6.45 17.94 -6.57
N SER A 234 -5.87 18.12 -7.75
CA SER A 234 -5.82 19.40 -8.43
C SER A 234 -7.23 20.00 -8.52
N LEU A 235 -7.30 21.30 -8.23
CA LEU A 235 -8.50 22.10 -8.48
C LEU A 235 -8.91 21.87 -9.94
N GLY A 236 -10.05 21.19 -10.13
CA GLY A 236 -10.69 21.16 -11.44
C GLY A 236 -10.91 22.61 -11.89
N MET A 237 -10.29 22.97 -13.01
CA MET A 237 -10.66 24.16 -13.76
C MET A 237 -11.96 23.91 -14.49
#